data_b5df44707f9f38a2084436911c15811b
#
_entry.id   b5df44707f9f38a2084436911c15811b
#
_cell.length_a   1.000
_cell.length_b   1.000
_cell.length_c   1.000
_cell.angle_alpha   90.00
_cell.angle_beta   90.00
_cell.angle_gamma   90.00
#
_symmetry.space_group_name_H-M   'P 1'
#
loop_
_entity.id
_entity.type
_entity.pdbx_description
1 polymer ?
#
loop_
_entity_poly.entity_id
_entity_poly.type
_entity_poly.pdbx_seq_one_letter_code
_entity_poly.pdbx_strand_id
1 'polypeptide(L)'
;MKNAFCALLLSTLATLAPAWADEKTPATATTPPAWLGWISVHGGYYDPARQAWAIAPPARAKKDDERHPFAANGLALARQNGKYGYIDTRGKWKIKPQFDTATSFSNNHLAATQKNKTSRYINEKGQNAFKTTFTQAFSFGTDSLAIAQQNDKYGFIDAQGQWKIEPRFTKIHPFAPNGLAAASASPATDQWGYINASGAWAIAAKYETAGDFAANGLAPASQGGKWGFLDQRGNWAVAPQFEQARPFAANGLARAQQNGKWGYVNAFGRWVIPVYFDEADDFEANGLAGAKQNGLAGYLNERGDWAIAAQFTEVSPFENRPWAKVIQSKTELPGFIDARGQWIVRQDRVCGQTVVKNAGDEIIWPRKFSAACDKK
;
A
#
# COMPACT_ATOMS: atom_id res chain seq x y z
N MET A 1 36.18 -42.30 -56.69
CA MET A 1 37.62 -42.56 -56.48
C MET A 1 38.23 -41.41 -55.70
N LYS A 2 38.88 -41.81 -54.63
CA LYS A 2 39.93 -41.10 -53.87
C LYS A 2 39.51 -39.98 -52.92
N ASN A 3 39.60 -40.39 -51.68
CA ASN A 3 39.82 -39.71 -50.42
C ASN A 3 40.89 -38.61 -50.46
N ALA A 4 40.69 -37.55 -49.65
CA ALA A 4 41.83 -36.92 -48.97
C ALA A 4 41.32 -36.28 -47.64
N PHE A 5 41.89 -36.78 -46.57
CA PHE A 5 41.93 -36.25 -45.21
C PHE A 5 42.59 -34.87 -45.20
N CYS A 6 42.10 -33.94 -44.37
CA CYS A 6 42.97 -32.91 -43.85
C CYS A 6 42.60 -32.61 -42.40
N ALA A 7 43.63 -32.48 -41.60
CA ALA A 7 43.70 -32.60 -40.18
C ALA A 7 43.21 -31.36 -39.44
N LEU A 8 42.75 -31.60 -38.20
CA LEU A 8 42.50 -30.65 -37.10
C LEU A 8 43.73 -29.77 -36.82
N LEU A 9 43.48 -28.46 -36.66
CA LEU A 9 44.31 -27.58 -35.87
C LEU A 9 43.44 -26.92 -34.83
N LEU A 10 43.53 -27.40 -33.59
CA LEU A 10 43.04 -26.73 -32.41
C LEU A 10 43.95 -25.52 -32.12
N SER A 11 43.42 -24.31 -32.25
CA SER A 11 44.02 -23.13 -31.67
C SER A 11 43.20 -22.76 -30.40
N THR A 12 43.82 -22.94 -29.25
CA THR A 12 43.35 -22.47 -27.94
C THR A 12 43.34 -20.96 -27.93
N LEU A 13 42.17 -20.35 -28.01
CA LEU A 13 41.96 -18.95 -27.61
C LEU A 13 41.67 -18.95 -26.11
N ALA A 14 42.66 -18.53 -25.32
CA ALA A 14 42.49 -18.14 -23.95
C ALA A 14 41.69 -16.82 -23.91
N THR A 15 40.45 -16.87 -23.55
CA THR A 15 39.66 -15.68 -23.22
C THR A 15 40.12 -15.17 -21.86
N LEU A 16 40.84 -14.06 -21.84
CA LEU A 16 41.07 -13.24 -20.65
C LEU A 16 39.72 -12.68 -20.19
N ALA A 17 39.23 -13.18 -19.09
CA ALA A 17 38.12 -12.57 -18.38
C ALA A 17 38.58 -11.22 -17.78
N PRO A 18 37.81 -10.13 -17.86
CA PRO A 18 38.19 -8.88 -17.23
C PRO A 18 38.08 -9.01 -15.70
N ALA A 19 39.17 -8.71 -15.03
CA ALA A 19 39.35 -8.72 -13.59
C ALA A 19 38.68 -7.46 -12.95
N TRP A 20 37.33 -7.43 -12.88
CA TRP A 20 36.60 -6.49 -12.03
C TRP A 20 35.18 -6.97 -11.64
N ALA A 21 35.00 -8.22 -11.44
CA ALA A 21 33.86 -8.71 -10.68
C ALA A 21 34.23 -8.69 -9.20
N ASP A 22 34.07 -7.53 -8.55
CA ASP A 22 33.95 -7.51 -7.11
C ASP A 22 32.75 -8.40 -6.74
N GLU A 23 33.05 -9.54 -6.15
CA GLU A 23 32.08 -10.32 -5.40
C GLU A 23 31.50 -9.44 -4.29
N LYS A 24 30.42 -8.75 -4.59
CA LYS A 24 29.56 -8.21 -3.55
C LYS A 24 29.04 -9.40 -2.76
N THR A 25 29.65 -9.62 -1.60
CA THR A 25 29.09 -10.46 -0.54
C THR A 25 27.58 -10.18 -0.50
N PRO A 26 26.70 -11.21 -0.60
CA PRO A 26 25.28 -10.96 -0.50
C PRO A 26 25.04 -10.28 0.82
N ALA A 27 24.43 -9.10 0.78
CA ALA A 27 24.02 -8.38 1.99
C ALA A 27 23.23 -9.38 2.82
N THR A 28 23.75 -9.72 4.00
CA THR A 28 23.05 -10.56 4.96
C THR A 28 21.68 -9.93 5.15
N ALA A 29 20.63 -10.65 4.75
CA ALA A 29 19.26 -10.21 4.90
C ALA A 29 19.03 -9.95 6.40
N THR A 30 19.13 -8.70 6.81
CA THR A 30 18.85 -8.30 8.20
C THR A 30 17.37 -8.60 8.45
N THR A 31 17.10 -9.45 9.43
CA THR A 31 15.73 -9.72 9.87
C THR A 31 15.01 -8.40 10.11
N PRO A 32 13.84 -8.18 9.50
CA PRO A 32 13.09 -6.94 9.70
C PRO A 32 12.87 -6.67 11.20
N PRO A 33 12.94 -5.43 11.65
CA PRO A 33 12.69 -5.10 13.06
C PRO A 33 11.33 -5.62 13.52
N ALA A 34 11.27 -6.20 14.72
CA ALA A 34 10.08 -6.86 15.27
C ALA A 34 8.83 -5.96 15.26
N TRP A 35 9.00 -4.64 15.46
CA TRP A 35 7.88 -3.70 15.50
C TRP A 35 7.15 -3.50 14.15
N LEU A 36 7.74 -3.89 13.01
CA LEU A 36 7.05 -3.86 11.72
C LEU A 36 5.90 -4.88 11.63
N GLY A 37 5.96 -5.95 12.44
CA GLY A 37 4.90 -6.94 12.55
C GLY A 37 3.86 -6.65 13.65
N TRP A 38 4.02 -5.60 14.45
CA TRP A 38 3.09 -5.31 15.55
C TRP A 38 1.74 -4.84 15.05
N ILE A 39 0.69 -5.31 15.71
CA ILE A 39 -0.71 -5.00 15.40
C ILE A 39 -1.20 -3.89 16.32
N SER A 40 -1.67 -2.78 15.74
CA SER A 40 -2.36 -1.74 16.51
C SER A 40 -3.78 -2.17 16.83
N VAL A 41 -4.08 -2.39 18.10
CA VAL A 41 -5.41 -2.76 18.56
C VAL A 41 -5.73 -2.08 19.87
N HIS A 42 -6.92 -1.50 19.96
CA HIS A 42 -7.45 -0.84 21.16
C HIS A 42 -6.50 0.19 21.80
N GLY A 43 -5.74 0.91 20.97
CA GLY A 43 -4.78 1.94 21.44
C GLY A 43 -3.46 1.39 22.00
N GLY A 44 -3.21 0.07 21.93
CA GLY A 44 -1.96 -0.59 22.22
C GLY A 44 -1.32 -1.19 20.97
N TYR A 45 -0.20 -1.89 21.15
CA TYR A 45 0.44 -2.69 20.10
C TYR A 45 0.66 -4.11 20.59
N TYR A 46 0.08 -5.06 19.90
CA TYR A 46 0.24 -6.49 20.16
C TYR A 46 1.35 -7.05 19.27
N ASP A 47 2.27 -7.80 19.86
CA ASP A 47 3.33 -8.52 19.15
C ASP A 47 2.87 -9.96 18.87
N PRO A 48 2.54 -10.30 17.60
CA PRO A 48 2.06 -11.64 17.25
C PRO A 48 3.12 -12.73 17.48
N ALA A 49 4.40 -12.39 17.29
CA ALA A 49 5.50 -13.35 17.45
C ALA A 49 5.71 -13.77 18.91
N ARG A 50 5.46 -12.84 19.84
CA ARG A 50 5.55 -13.10 21.28
C ARG A 50 4.22 -13.45 21.92
N GLN A 51 3.12 -13.34 21.17
CA GLN A 51 1.74 -13.47 21.65
C GLN A 51 1.45 -12.60 22.88
N ALA A 52 2.02 -11.40 22.92
CA ALA A 52 1.98 -10.50 24.07
C ALA A 52 1.88 -9.03 23.65
N TRP A 53 1.46 -8.18 24.59
CA TRP A 53 1.49 -6.74 24.38
C TRP A 53 2.93 -6.22 24.34
N ALA A 54 3.34 -5.68 23.18
CA ALA A 54 4.57 -4.89 23.06
C ALA A 54 4.39 -3.53 23.76
N ILE A 55 3.23 -2.91 23.57
CA ILE A 55 2.78 -1.70 24.26
C ILE A 55 1.34 -1.96 24.69
N ALA A 56 1.13 -2.04 26.01
CA ALA A 56 -0.21 -2.29 26.54
C ALA A 56 -1.19 -1.16 26.19
N PRO A 57 -2.47 -1.48 25.91
CA PRO A 57 -3.51 -0.46 25.74
C PRO A 57 -3.62 0.41 26.98
N PRO A 58 -4.00 1.70 26.85
CA PRO A 58 -4.33 2.54 27.97
C PRO A 58 -5.58 1.99 28.69
N ALA A 59 -5.67 2.22 30.01
CA ALA A 59 -6.82 1.76 30.81
C ALA A 59 -8.15 2.34 30.30
N ARG A 60 -8.13 3.53 29.70
CA ARG A 60 -9.24 4.17 29.00
C ARG A 60 -8.72 4.71 27.67
N ALA A 61 -8.94 3.99 26.60
CA ALA A 61 -8.70 4.50 25.24
C ALA A 61 -9.80 5.55 24.95
N LYS A 62 -9.38 6.74 24.51
CA LYS A 62 -10.34 7.74 24.00
C LYS A 62 -10.70 7.35 22.56
N LYS A 63 -11.93 7.66 22.13
CA LYS A 63 -12.42 7.38 20.78
C LYS A 63 -11.51 7.95 19.69
N ASP A 64 -10.79 9.03 19.99
CA ASP A 64 -9.91 9.74 19.06
C ASP A 64 -8.42 9.31 19.14
N ASP A 65 -8.08 8.33 19.99
CA ASP A 65 -6.72 7.82 20.10
C ASP A 65 -6.48 6.83 18.96
N GLU A 66 -5.83 7.30 17.91
CA GLU A 66 -5.48 6.52 16.71
C GLU A 66 -4.00 6.15 16.76
N ARG A 67 -3.69 4.92 16.37
CA ARG A 67 -2.35 4.37 16.31
C ARG A 67 -2.13 3.72 14.96
N HIS A 68 -1.09 4.17 14.25
CA HIS A 68 -0.70 3.59 12.97
C HIS A 68 0.45 2.59 13.16
N PRO A 69 0.70 1.72 12.18
CA PRO A 69 1.86 0.83 12.20
C PRO A 69 3.17 1.62 12.32
N PHE A 70 4.18 0.97 12.90
CA PHE A 70 5.51 1.53 12.98
C PHE A 70 6.17 1.58 11.59
N ALA A 71 6.83 2.69 11.27
CA ALA A 71 7.70 2.80 10.13
C ALA A 71 9.06 2.13 10.40
N ALA A 72 9.89 1.96 9.37
CA ALA A 72 11.20 1.31 9.47
C ALA A 72 12.14 1.97 10.49
N ASN A 73 11.98 3.27 10.71
CA ASN A 73 12.76 4.05 11.69
C ASN A 73 12.31 3.86 13.16
N GLY A 74 11.33 2.99 13.43
CA GLY A 74 10.82 2.73 14.77
C GLY A 74 9.90 3.82 15.34
N LEU A 75 9.37 4.71 14.49
CA LEU A 75 8.38 5.70 14.88
C LEU A 75 7.01 5.35 14.30
N ALA A 76 5.97 5.47 15.12
CA ALA A 76 4.58 5.30 14.67
C ALA A 76 3.83 6.62 14.75
N LEU A 77 3.11 6.94 13.69
CA LEU A 77 2.15 8.02 13.68
C LEU A 77 1.05 7.72 14.70
N ALA A 78 0.72 8.69 15.54
CA ALA A 78 -0.32 8.55 16.53
C ALA A 78 -1.10 9.85 16.70
N ARG A 79 -2.39 9.74 17.02
CA ARG A 79 -3.29 10.86 17.24
C ARG A 79 -3.72 10.92 18.68
N GLN A 80 -3.76 12.11 19.26
CA GLN A 80 -4.30 12.36 20.58
C GLN A 80 -4.92 13.76 20.63
N ASN A 81 -6.12 13.87 21.20
CA ASN A 81 -6.87 15.12 21.29
C ASN A 81 -6.98 15.86 19.94
N GLY A 82 -7.24 15.11 18.85
CA GLY A 82 -7.42 15.64 17.50
C GLY A 82 -6.13 16.04 16.77
N LYS A 83 -4.94 15.90 17.39
CA LYS A 83 -3.65 16.24 16.77
C LYS A 83 -2.75 15.02 16.61
N TYR A 84 -1.97 15.02 15.53
CA TYR A 84 -1.00 14.00 15.24
C TYR A 84 0.38 14.32 15.81
N GLY A 85 1.07 13.29 16.22
CA GLY A 85 2.47 13.26 16.66
C GLY A 85 3.07 11.88 16.41
N TYR A 86 4.24 11.59 16.98
CA TYR A 86 4.91 10.31 16.75
C TYR A 86 5.40 9.72 18.06
N ILE A 87 5.14 8.43 18.23
CA ILE A 87 5.61 7.66 19.39
C ILE A 87 6.75 6.71 18.99
N ASP A 88 7.63 6.41 19.94
CA ASP A 88 8.68 5.40 19.81
C ASP A 88 8.14 3.98 20.13
N THR A 89 8.98 2.97 19.93
CA THR A 89 8.67 1.55 20.21
C THR A 89 8.42 1.23 21.69
N ARG A 90 8.60 2.19 22.59
CA ARG A 90 8.22 2.10 24.01
C ARG A 90 6.88 2.76 24.31
N GLY A 91 6.22 3.31 23.27
CA GLY A 91 4.94 4.03 23.39
C GLY A 91 5.08 5.46 23.92
N LYS A 92 6.29 6.01 23.97
CA LYS A 92 6.54 7.37 24.44
C LYS A 92 6.51 8.34 23.25
N TRP A 93 5.95 9.53 23.48
CA TRP A 93 5.96 10.59 22.49
C TRP A 93 7.39 11.04 22.19
N LYS A 94 7.86 10.74 20.98
CA LYS A 94 9.11 11.29 20.42
C LYS A 94 8.85 12.70 19.89
N ILE A 95 7.73 12.88 19.21
CA ILE A 95 7.23 14.16 18.73
C ILE A 95 5.80 14.31 19.29
N LYS A 96 5.59 15.28 20.17
CA LYS A 96 4.29 15.49 20.82
C LYS A 96 3.19 15.82 19.79
N PRO A 97 1.93 15.46 20.05
CA PRO A 97 0.80 15.78 19.18
C PRO A 97 0.68 17.30 18.98
N GLN A 98 0.79 17.75 17.73
CA GLN A 98 0.73 19.16 17.38
C GLN A 98 0.30 19.44 15.93
N PHE A 99 0.26 18.43 15.08
CA PHE A 99 -0.06 18.56 13.66
C PHE A 99 -1.54 18.32 13.40
N ASP A 100 -2.13 19.04 12.44
CA ASP A 100 -3.51 18.84 12.00
C ASP A 100 -3.65 17.55 11.19
N THR A 101 -2.68 17.33 10.28
CA THR A 101 -2.50 16.08 9.55
C THR A 101 -1.02 15.71 9.51
N ALA A 102 -0.72 14.44 9.37
CA ALA A 102 0.64 13.95 9.21
C ALA A 102 0.65 12.59 8.50
N THR A 103 1.76 12.25 7.86
CA THR A 103 2.02 10.94 7.26
C THR A 103 2.97 10.13 8.14
N SER A 104 3.02 8.81 7.95
CA SER A 104 4.13 8.01 8.48
C SER A 104 5.45 8.47 7.88
N PHE A 105 6.57 8.20 8.57
CA PHE A 105 7.89 8.46 8.01
C PHE A 105 8.14 7.56 6.79
N SER A 106 8.64 8.15 5.71
CA SER A 106 9.09 7.43 4.53
C SER A 106 10.51 6.87 4.73
N ASN A 107 10.99 6.05 3.81
CA ASN A 107 12.32 5.42 3.88
C ASN A 107 13.49 6.44 3.89
N ASN A 108 13.26 7.66 3.42
CA ASN A 108 14.23 8.76 3.49
C ASN A 108 14.20 9.51 4.84
N HIS A 109 13.52 8.96 5.86
CA HIS A 109 13.40 9.52 7.21
C HIS A 109 12.66 10.86 7.30
N LEU A 110 11.85 11.20 6.28
CA LEU A 110 11.00 12.40 6.26
C LEU A 110 9.53 12.03 6.38
N ALA A 111 8.78 12.91 7.03
CA ALA A 111 7.32 12.83 7.12
C ALA A 111 6.70 14.16 6.73
N ALA A 112 5.64 14.12 5.92
CA ALA A 112 4.85 15.30 5.62
C ALA A 112 3.91 15.59 6.79
N THR A 113 3.84 16.85 7.19
CA THR A 113 2.96 17.32 8.28
C THR A 113 2.27 18.60 7.87
N GLN A 114 1.07 18.83 8.37
CA GLN A 114 0.35 20.09 8.18
C GLN A 114 0.00 20.69 9.53
N LYS A 115 0.21 21.99 9.65
CA LYS A 115 -0.18 22.80 10.79
C LYS A 115 -0.68 24.17 10.29
N ASN A 116 -1.88 24.57 10.75
CA ASN A 116 -2.50 25.83 10.33
C ASN A 116 -2.55 25.99 8.79
N LYS A 117 -3.01 24.95 8.09
CA LYS A 117 -3.10 24.89 6.61
C LYS A 117 -1.77 24.97 5.85
N THR A 118 -0.64 24.96 6.55
CA THR A 118 0.69 24.97 5.94
C THR A 118 1.33 23.61 6.08
N SER A 119 1.74 23.02 4.97
CA SER A 119 2.41 21.71 4.94
C SER A 119 3.93 21.87 4.91
N ARG A 120 4.62 21.00 5.64
CA ARG A 120 6.08 20.95 5.76
C ARG A 120 6.54 19.51 5.88
N TYR A 121 7.81 19.29 5.61
CA TYR A 121 8.46 18.02 5.94
C TYR A 121 9.28 18.17 7.20
N ILE A 122 9.20 17.16 8.06
CA ILE A 122 9.97 17.08 9.30
C ILE A 122 10.90 15.87 9.29
N ASN A 123 12.00 15.97 10.02
CA ASN A 123 12.88 14.85 10.35
C ASN A 123 12.38 14.12 11.62
N GLU A 124 13.06 13.05 12.00
CA GLU A 124 12.73 12.21 13.18
C GLU A 124 12.85 12.94 14.53
N LYS A 125 13.47 14.12 14.56
CA LYS A 125 13.53 15.01 15.73
C LYS A 125 12.34 15.97 15.80
N GLY A 126 11.48 15.97 14.78
CA GLY A 126 10.36 16.90 14.65
C GLY A 126 10.75 18.29 14.16
N GLN A 127 11.96 18.44 13.65
CA GLN A 127 12.46 19.69 13.08
C GLN A 127 12.11 19.76 11.59
N ASN A 128 11.87 20.97 11.07
CA ASN A 128 11.68 21.16 9.64
C ASN A 128 12.92 20.66 8.87
N ALA A 129 12.70 19.79 7.90
CA ALA A 129 13.77 19.22 7.08
C ALA A 129 14.40 20.28 6.16
N PHE A 130 13.57 21.20 5.68
CA PHE A 130 13.98 22.35 4.83
C PHE A 130 13.03 23.52 5.04
N LYS A 131 13.37 24.69 4.49
CA LYS A 131 12.62 25.95 4.70
C LYS A 131 11.34 26.02 3.87
N THR A 132 11.30 25.34 2.72
CA THR A 132 10.17 25.36 1.78
C THR A 132 8.88 24.89 2.45
N THR A 133 7.79 25.56 2.13
CA THR A 133 6.44 25.23 2.59
C THR A 133 5.52 24.99 1.40
N PHE A 134 4.49 24.20 1.62
CA PHE A 134 3.53 23.78 0.58
C PHE A 134 2.11 23.98 1.07
N THR A 135 1.17 24.09 0.14
CA THR A 135 -0.27 24.03 0.48
C THR A 135 -0.64 22.62 0.91
N GLN A 136 -0.16 21.60 0.16
CA GLN A 136 -0.27 20.19 0.52
C GLN A 136 1.08 19.48 0.27
N ALA A 137 1.36 18.45 1.04
CA ALA A 137 2.55 17.63 0.90
C ALA A 137 2.20 16.16 1.18
N PHE A 138 2.78 15.24 0.41
CA PHE A 138 2.52 13.81 0.47
C PHE A 138 3.80 13.04 0.85
N SER A 139 3.65 11.77 1.19
CA SER A 139 4.80 10.90 1.49
C SER A 139 5.76 10.80 0.30
N PHE A 140 7.04 10.66 0.59
CA PHE A 140 8.02 10.29 -0.43
C PHE A 140 7.78 8.87 -0.93
N GLY A 141 7.85 8.70 -2.26
CA GLY A 141 7.83 7.39 -2.90
C GLY A 141 9.18 6.66 -2.81
N THR A 142 9.22 5.46 -3.39
CA THR A 142 10.46 4.65 -3.48
C THR A 142 11.49 5.26 -4.43
N ASP A 143 11.06 6.14 -5.33
CA ASP A 143 11.87 6.93 -6.26
C ASP A 143 12.52 8.17 -5.61
N SER A 144 12.33 8.34 -4.29
CA SER A 144 12.79 9.50 -3.51
C SER A 144 12.18 10.85 -3.93
N LEU A 145 11.08 10.82 -4.66
CA LEU A 145 10.28 12.00 -5.00
C LEU A 145 9.00 12.04 -4.14
N ALA A 146 8.52 13.24 -3.88
CA ALA A 146 7.22 13.45 -3.25
C ALA A 146 6.37 14.40 -4.08
N ILE A 147 5.08 14.12 -4.15
CA ILE A 147 4.12 15.06 -4.70
C ILE A 147 3.91 16.18 -3.67
N ALA A 148 3.96 17.43 -4.15
CA ALA A 148 3.61 18.59 -3.34
C ALA A 148 2.75 19.56 -4.15
N GLN A 149 1.94 20.36 -3.44
CA GLN A 149 1.05 21.34 -4.06
C GLN A 149 1.47 22.76 -3.66
N GLN A 150 1.45 23.64 -4.65
CA GLN A 150 1.59 25.08 -4.48
C GLN A 150 0.69 25.79 -5.48
N ASN A 151 -0.01 26.85 -5.05
CA ASN A 151 -0.93 27.61 -5.90
C ASN A 151 -1.94 26.72 -6.65
N ASP A 152 -2.53 25.75 -5.94
CA ASP A 152 -3.52 24.78 -6.46
C ASP A 152 -3.01 23.88 -7.60
N LYS A 153 -1.69 23.83 -7.80
CA LYS A 153 -1.02 22.95 -8.76
C LYS A 153 -0.06 22.00 -8.06
N TYR A 154 0.01 20.79 -8.61
CA TYR A 154 0.89 19.75 -8.14
C TYR A 154 2.17 19.66 -8.99
N GLY A 155 3.26 19.31 -8.34
CA GLY A 155 4.55 18.99 -8.94
C GLY A 155 5.26 17.93 -8.10
N PHE A 156 6.52 17.69 -8.42
CA PHE A 156 7.38 16.77 -7.66
C PHE A 156 8.57 17.51 -7.04
N ILE A 157 8.86 17.16 -5.80
CA ILE A 157 10.05 17.66 -5.07
C ILE A 157 10.98 16.49 -4.75
N ASP A 158 12.27 16.82 -4.57
CA ASP A 158 13.26 15.89 -4.04
C ASP A 158 13.34 15.94 -2.50
N ALA A 159 14.20 15.09 -1.92
CA ALA A 159 14.42 15.01 -0.48
C ALA A 159 15.07 16.28 0.13
N GLN A 160 15.55 17.22 -0.68
CA GLN A 160 16.05 18.52 -0.28
C GLN A 160 14.95 19.60 -0.33
N GLY A 161 13.74 19.24 -0.77
CA GLY A 161 12.61 20.15 -0.91
C GLY A 161 12.68 21.06 -2.14
N GLN A 162 13.47 20.67 -3.14
CA GLN A 162 13.60 21.38 -4.41
C GLN A 162 12.66 20.80 -5.44
N TRP A 163 12.00 21.67 -6.22
CA TRP A 163 11.17 21.21 -7.31
C TRP A 163 11.99 20.50 -8.40
N LYS A 164 11.70 19.25 -8.64
CA LYS A 164 12.17 18.49 -9.81
C LYS A 164 11.24 18.68 -10.99
N ILE A 165 9.97 18.80 -10.70
CA ILE A 165 8.94 19.16 -11.67
C ILE A 165 8.12 20.27 -11.01
N GLU A 166 8.16 21.48 -11.58
CA GLU A 166 7.43 22.62 -11.08
C GLU A 166 5.91 22.38 -11.02
N PRO A 167 5.20 23.00 -10.05
CA PRO A 167 3.76 22.85 -9.88
C PRO A 167 2.99 23.37 -11.10
N ARG A 168 2.43 22.51 -11.90
CA ARG A 168 1.65 22.88 -13.10
C ARG A 168 0.48 21.95 -13.40
N PHE A 169 0.41 20.80 -12.72
CA PHE A 169 -0.64 19.80 -12.92
C PHE A 169 -1.80 20.01 -11.97
N THR A 170 -3.03 19.77 -12.43
CA THR A 170 -4.24 19.82 -11.60
C THR A 170 -4.46 18.54 -10.83
N LYS A 171 -4.01 17.44 -11.42
CA LYS A 171 -4.01 16.10 -10.81
C LYS A 171 -2.74 15.38 -11.24
N ILE A 172 -2.20 14.54 -10.37
CA ILE A 172 -0.98 13.79 -10.66
C ILE A 172 -0.91 12.55 -9.76
N HIS A 173 -0.37 11.46 -10.29
CA HIS A 173 -0.04 10.26 -9.55
C HIS A 173 1.47 10.14 -9.34
N PRO A 174 1.94 9.32 -8.39
CA PRO A 174 3.35 8.96 -8.29
C PRO A 174 3.89 8.35 -9.58
N PHE A 175 5.21 8.37 -9.76
CA PHE A 175 5.83 7.65 -10.87
C PHE A 175 5.69 6.14 -10.69
N ALA A 176 5.21 5.48 -11.74
CA ALA A 176 5.18 4.03 -11.83
C ALA A 176 6.60 3.48 -12.11
N PRO A 177 6.84 2.16 -11.92
CA PRO A 177 8.17 1.55 -12.15
C PRO A 177 8.75 1.77 -13.56
N ASN A 178 7.92 2.02 -14.56
CA ASN A 178 8.36 2.33 -15.92
C ASN A 178 8.79 3.80 -16.12
N GLY A 179 8.79 4.62 -15.06
CA GLY A 179 9.18 6.03 -15.09
C GLY A 179 8.12 6.98 -15.66
N LEU A 180 6.88 6.53 -15.80
CA LEU A 180 5.75 7.37 -16.22
C LEU A 180 4.80 7.65 -15.06
N ALA A 181 4.26 8.87 -14.99
CA ALA A 181 3.25 9.26 -14.01
C ALA A 181 1.99 9.76 -14.73
N ALA A 182 0.83 9.28 -14.32
CA ALA A 182 -0.44 9.79 -14.81
C ALA A 182 -0.65 11.23 -14.31
N ALA A 183 -1.05 12.13 -15.20
CA ALA A 183 -1.24 13.54 -14.87
C ALA A 183 -2.35 14.19 -15.70
N SER A 184 -2.94 15.27 -15.14
CA SER A 184 -3.84 16.19 -15.85
C SER A 184 -3.35 17.62 -15.59
N ALA A 185 -3.32 18.45 -16.64
CA ALA A 185 -2.85 19.83 -16.54
C ALA A 185 -3.95 20.88 -16.70
N SER A 186 -5.09 20.48 -17.23
CA SER A 186 -6.21 21.39 -17.53
C SER A 186 -7.43 21.08 -16.67
N PRO A 187 -7.89 22.02 -15.84
CA PRO A 187 -9.15 21.83 -15.12
C PRO A 187 -10.37 21.90 -16.04
N ALA A 188 -10.24 22.53 -17.21
CA ALA A 188 -11.35 22.71 -18.15
C ALA A 188 -11.69 21.44 -18.92
N THR A 189 -10.68 20.62 -19.29
CA THR A 189 -10.89 19.37 -20.02
C THR A 189 -10.85 18.15 -19.13
N ASP A 190 -10.18 18.27 -17.97
CA ASP A 190 -9.89 17.19 -17.01
C ASP A 190 -9.29 15.92 -17.65
N GLN A 191 -8.66 16.09 -18.83
CA GLN A 191 -8.06 14.97 -19.57
C GLN A 191 -6.75 14.54 -18.95
N TRP A 192 -6.53 13.23 -18.95
CA TRP A 192 -5.36 12.57 -18.42
C TRP A 192 -4.43 12.10 -19.54
N GLY A 193 -3.16 12.17 -19.27
CA GLY A 193 -2.06 11.59 -20.04
C GLY A 193 -0.96 11.11 -19.11
N TYR A 194 0.23 10.91 -19.65
CA TYR A 194 1.36 10.48 -18.84
C TYR A 194 2.59 11.35 -19.10
N ILE A 195 3.25 11.74 -18.04
CA ILE A 195 4.49 12.51 -18.07
C ILE A 195 5.68 11.62 -17.73
N ASN A 196 6.85 11.97 -18.23
CA ASN A 196 8.14 11.39 -17.87
C ASN A 196 8.80 12.12 -16.70
N ALA A 197 9.98 11.66 -16.27
CA ALA A 197 10.72 12.22 -15.12
C ALA A 197 11.16 13.69 -15.31
N SER A 198 11.19 14.23 -16.55
CA SER A 198 11.40 15.66 -16.77
C SER A 198 10.12 16.49 -16.68
N GLY A 199 8.97 15.82 -16.49
CA GLY A 199 7.65 16.42 -16.51
C GLY A 199 7.08 16.65 -17.91
N ALA A 200 7.76 16.25 -18.99
CA ALA A 200 7.26 16.35 -20.35
C ALA A 200 6.22 15.25 -20.60
N TRP A 201 5.21 15.57 -21.42
CA TRP A 201 4.22 14.58 -21.87
C TRP A 201 4.89 13.50 -22.69
N ALA A 202 4.91 12.26 -22.18
CA ALA A 202 5.27 11.06 -22.92
C ALA A 202 4.06 10.52 -23.70
N ILE A 203 2.88 10.63 -23.12
CA ILE A 203 1.59 10.31 -23.74
C ILE A 203 0.68 11.52 -23.53
N ALA A 204 0.24 12.14 -24.62
CA ALA A 204 -0.60 13.34 -24.58
C ALA A 204 -1.88 13.12 -23.75
N ALA A 205 -2.30 14.16 -23.03
CA ALA A 205 -3.54 14.14 -22.27
C ALA A 205 -4.76 14.10 -23.21
N LYS A 206 -5.45 12.96 -23.25
CA LYS A 206 -6.60 12.70 -24.09
C LYS A 206 -7.60 11.71 -23.51
N TYR A 207 -7.27 11.08 -22.38
CA TYR A 207 -8.13 10.08 -21.73
C TYR A 207 -9.00 10.75 -20.66
N GLU A 208 -10.21 10.25 -20.44
CA GLU A 208 -11.11 10.76 -19.39
C GLU A 208 -10.57 10.46 -17.99
N THR A 209 -9.93 9.30 -17.84
CA THR A 209 -9.24 8.89 -16.62
C THR A 209 -8.04 8.02 -16.99
N ALA A 210 -6.99 8.05 -16.19
CA ALA A 210 -5.84 7.18 -16.35
C ALA A 210 -5.31 6.71 -14.97
N GLY A 211 -5.01 5.44 -14.85
CA GLY A 211 -4.36 4.85 -13.67
C GLY A 211 -2.87 4.62 -13.91
N ASP A 212 -2.20 4.07 -12.89
CA ASP A 212 -0.76 3.85 -12.93
C ASP A 212 -0.39 2.65 -13.83
N PHE A 213 0.79 2.73 -14.46
CA PHE A 213 1.36 1.59 -15.15
C PHE A 213 1.77 0.51 -14.16
N ALA A 214 1.32 -0.71 -14.42
CA ALA A 214 1.77 -1.88 -13.68
C ALA A 214 3.11 -2.42 -14.21
N ALA A 215 3.70 -3.39 -13.51
CA ALA A 215 4.98 -4.00 -13.88
C ALA A 215 4.94 -4.70 -15.25
N ASN A 216 3.76 -5.15 -15.70
CA ASN A 216 3.57 -5.73 -17.04
C ASN A 216 3.55 -4.68 -18.18
N GLY A 217 3.72 -3.38 -17.86
CA GLY A 217 3.75 -2.28 -18.83
C GLY A 217 2.39 -1.82 -19.33
N LEU A 218 1.30 -2.23 -18.68
CA LEU A 218 -0.06 -1.82 -19.00
C LEU A 218 -0.63 -0.90 -17.93
N ALA A 219 -1.46 0.08 -18.35
CA ALA A 219 -2.15 0.99 -17.46
C ALA A 219 -3.65 1.03 -17.78
N PRO A 220 -4.54 1.01 -16.79
CA PRO A 220 -5.96 1.21 -17.03
C PRO A 220 -6.23 2.67 -17.43
N ALA A 221 -7.08 2.88 -18.42
CA ALA A 221 -7.55 4.20 -18.80
C ALA A 221 -8.99 4.12 -19.32
N SER A 222 -9.69 5.26 -19.32
CA SER A 222 -11.06 5.31 -19.82
C SER A 222 -11.22 6.24 -21.03
N GLN A 223 -12.12 5.86 -21.90
CA GLN A 223 -12.59 6.64 -23.04
C GLN A 223 -14.02 6.23 -23.39
N GLY A 224 -14.90 7.21 -23.63
CA GLY A 224 -16.30 6.97 -23.90
C GLY A 224 -17.03 6.29 -22.73
N GLY A 225 -16.65 6.61 -21.48
CA GLY A 225 -17.23 6.03 -20.27
C GLY A 225 -16.87 4.56 -20.03
N LYS A 226 -15.98 3.96 -20.83
CA LYS A 226 -15.51 2.59 -20.69
C LYS A 226 -14.02 2.53 -20.43
N TRP A 227 -13.59 1.52 -19.66
CA TRP A 227 -12.19 1.28 -19.31
C TRP A 227 -11.57 0.20 -20.18
N GLY A 228 -10.31 0.40 -20.53
CA GLY A 228 -9.44 -0.56 -21.19
C GLY A 228 -8.04 -0.47 -20.63
N PHE A 229 -7.06 -1.02 -21.33
CA PHE A 229 -5.66 -0.96 -20.90
C PHE A 229 -4.77 -0.42 -22.03
N LEU A 230 -3.93 0.55 -21.68
CA LEU A 230 -2.95 1.16 -22.60
C LEU A 230 -1.60 0.47 -22.48
N ASP A 231 -0.86 0.42 -23.57
CA ASP A 231 0.58 0.17 -23.59
C ASP A 231 1.37 1.45 -23.22
N GLN A 232 2.69 1.33 -23.07
CA GLN A 232 3.58 2.45 -22.70
C GLN A 232 3.71 3.53 -23.81
N ARG A 233 3.18 3.29 -25.01
CA ARG A 233 3.13 4.25 -26.12
C ARG A 233 1.77 4.99 -26.17
N GLY A 234 0.83 4.59 -25.32
CA GLY A 234 -0.53 5.15 -25.29
C GLY A 234 -1.46 4.55 -26.34
N ASN A 235 -1.16 3.36 -26.87
CA ASN A 235 -2.07 2.58 -27.68
C ASN A 235 -2.91 1.67 -26.81
N TRP A 236 -4.13 1.36 -27.23
CA TRP A 236 -4.98 0.39 -26.57
C TRP A 236 -4.42 -1.04 -26.80
N ALA A 237 -3.86 -1.65 -25.74
CA ALA A 237 -3.57 -3.08 -25.69
C ALA A 237 -4.86 -3.89 -25.48
N VAL A 238 -5.78 -3.35 -24.68
CA VAL A 238 -7.15 -3.83 -24.53
C VAL A 238 -8.08 -2.65 -24.75
N ALA A 239 -8.92 -2.71 -25.79
CA ALA A 239 -9.86 -1.63 -26.11
C ALA A 239 -10.84 -1.38 -24.94
N PRO A 240 -11.34 -0.13 -24.76
CA PRO A 240 -12.31 0.19 -23.73
C PRO A 240 -13.58 -0.65 -23.84
N GLN A 241 -13.87 -1.45 -22.82
CA GLN A 241 -15.02 -2.35 -22.79
C GLN A 241 -15.57 -2.56 -21.38
N PHE A 242 -14.78 -2.36 -20.33
CA PHE A 242 -15.17 -2.56 -18.94
C PHE A 242 -15.88 -1.34 -18.36
N GLU A 243 -16.72 -1.52 -17.35
CA GLU A 243 -17.33 -0.42 -16.61
C GLU A 243 -16.30 0.27 -15.71
N GLN A 244 -15.41 -0.51 -15.11
CA GLN A 244 -14.24 -0.06 -14.37
C GLN A 244 -13.10 -1.05 -14.58
N ALA A 245 -11.86 -0.57 -14.44
CA ALA A 245 -10.66 -1.40 -14.39
C ALA A 245 -9.62 -0.78 -13.45
N ARG A 246 -8.77 -1.62 -12.87
CA ARG A 246 -7.68 -1.23 -11.98
C ARG A 246 -6.34 -1.72 -12.53
N PRO A 247 -5.21 -1.20 -12.06
CA PRO A 247 -3.89 -1.67 -12.49
C PRO A 247 -3.73 -3.18 -12.30
N PHE A 248 -2.86 -3.79 -13.10
CA PHE A 248 -2.51 -5.19 -12.92
C PHE A 248 -1.71 -5.40 -11.65
N ALA A 249 -2.05 -6.42 -10.89
CA ALA A 249 -1.27 -6.90 -9.77
C ALA A 249 -0.02 -7.69 -10.26
N ALA A 250 0.89 -8.02 -9.35
CA ALA A 250 2.13 -8.73 -9.68
C ALA A 250 1.91 -10.12 -10.29
N ASN A 251 0.78 -10.76 -9.99
CA ASN A 251 0.37 -12.05 -10.56
C ASN A 251 -0.18 -11.95 -12.00
N GLY A 252 -0.20 -10.74 -12.60
CA GLY A 252 -0.67 -10.51 -13.96
C GLY A 252 -2.19 -10.42 -14.14
N LEU A 253 -2.94 -10.34 -13.04
CA LEU A 253 -4.39 -10.15 -13.06
C LEU A 253 -4.77 -8.71 -12.70
N ALA A 254 -5.76 -8.16 -13.38
CA ALA A 254 -6.36 -6.88 -13.07
C ALA A 254 -7.84 -7.07 -12.74
N ARG A 255 -8.32 -6.45 -11.66
CA ARG A 255 -9.76 -6.45 -11.42
C ARG A 255 -10.47 -5.52 -12.40
N ALA A 256 -11.56 -5.99 -12.95
CA ALA A 256 -12.42 -5.23 -13.85
C ALA A 256 -13.89 -5.46 -13.49
N GLN A 257 -14.74 -4.51 -13.86
CA GLN A 257 -16.16 -4.54 -13.56
C GLN A 257 -16.98 -4.69 -14.81
N GLN A 258 -18.02 -5.51 -14.76
CA GLN A 258 -19.03 -5.66 -15.78
C GLN A 258 -20.38 -5.97 -15.13
N ASN A 259 -21.45 -5.33 -15.58
CA ASN A 259 -22.80 -5.48 -15.02
C ASN A 259 -22.86 -5.26 -13.50
N GLY A 260 -22.08 -4.26 -13.01
CA GLY A 260 -22.00 -3.92 -11.60
C GLY A 260 -21.24 -4.93 -10.72
N LYS A 261 -20.70 -6.00 -11.27
CA LYS A 261 -19.93 -7.03 -10.54
C LYS A 261 -18.46 -7.01 -10.94
N TRP A 262 -17.61 -7.39 -10.00
CA TRP A 262 -16.17 -7.49 -10.19
C TRP A 262 -15.74 -8.92 -10.53
N GLY A 263 -14.72 -9.02 -11.35
CA GLY A 263 -13.96 -10.20 -11.68
C GLY A 263 -12.52 -9.82 -12.01
N TYR A 264 -11.75 -10.75 -12.54
CA TYR A 264 -10.35 -10.48 -12.87
C TYR A 264 -10.01 -10.89 -14.30
N VAL A 265 -9.28 -10.03 -15.00
CA VAL A 265 -8.87 -10.24 -16.39
C VAL A 265 -7.35 -10.35 -16.49
N ASN A 266 -6.88 -11.04 -17.53
CA ASN A 266 -5.46 -11.08 -17.90
C ASN A 266 -5.08 -9.90 -18.82
N ALA A 267 -3.81 -9.82 -19.22
CA ALA A 267 -3.26 -8.77 -20.09
C ALA A 267 -3.90 -8.69 -21.49
N PHE A 268 -4.68 -9.68 -21.90
CA PHE A 268 -5.45 -9.69 -23.16
C PHE A 268 -6.90 -9.28 -22.98
N GLY A 269 -7.30 -8.86 -21.75
CA GLY A 269 -8.68 -8.49 -21.43
C GLY A 269 -9.65 -9.68 -21.33
N ARG A 270 -9.14 -10.91 -21.19
CA ARG A 270 -9.95 -12.10 -21.02
C ARG A 270 -10.19 -12.39 -19.55
N TRP A 271 -11.43 -12.69 -19.17
CA TRP A 271 -11.79 -13.08 -17.83
C TRP A 271 -11.09 -14.38 -17.43
N VAL A 272 -10.31 -14.32 -16.35
CA VAL A 272 -9.69 -15.47 -15.66
C VAL A 272 -10.57 -15.87 -14.48
N ILE A 273 -11.04 -14.89 -13.74
CA ILE A 273 -12.03 -15.06 -12.67
C ILE A 273 -13.28 -14.30 -13.09
N PRO A 274 -14.41 -14.98 -13.30
CA PRO A 274 -15.64 -14.36 -13.78
C PRO A 274 -16.20 -13.29 -12.83
N VAL A 275 -17.13 -12.49 -13.32
CA VAL A 275 -17.75 -11.33 -12.63
C VAL A 275 -18.80 -11.77 -11.61
N TYR A 276 -18.40 -12.18 -10.43
CA TYR A 276 -19.30 -12.68 -9.38
C TYR A 276 -19.36 -11.79 -8.13
N PHE A 277 -18.37 -10.94 -7.91
CA PHE A 277 -18.17 -10.27 -6.62
C PHE A 277 -18.82 -8.88 -6.59
N ASP A 278 -19.44 -8.56 -5.45
CA ASP A 278 -19.99 -7.23 -5.18
C ASP A 278 -18.86 -6.19 -5.05
N GLU A 279 -17.79 -6.57 -4.36
CA GLU A 279 -16.57 -5.82 -4.17
C GLU A 279 -15.36 -6.76 -4.35
N ALA A 280 -14.24 -6.24 -4.84
CA ALA A 280 -13.01 -6.98 -4.96
C ALA A 280 -11.80 -6.06 -4.82
N ASP A 281 -10.73 -6.53 -4.20
CA ASP A 281 -9.44 -5.87 -4.09
C ASP A 281 -8.45 -6.41 -5.14
N ASP A 282 -7.32 -5.73 -5.29
CA ASP A 282 -6.22 -6.21 -6.11
C ASP A 282 -5.52 -7.39 -5.41
N PHE A 283 -4.99 -8.33 -6.20
CA PHE A 283 -4.17 -9.40 -5.64
C PHE A 283 -2.88 -8.84 -5.05
N GLU A 284 -2.52 -9.33 -3.86
CA GLU A 284 -1.29 -8.96 -3.20
C GLU A 284 -0.17 -10.00 -3.40
N ALA A 285 1.05 -9.68 -2.93
CA ALA A 285 2.23 -10.54 -3.08
C ALA A 285 2.07 -11.92 -2.40
N ASN A 286 1.16 -12.05 -1.42
CA ASN A 286 0.82 -13.32 -0.77
C ASN A 286 -0.18 -14.18 -1.58
N GLY A 287 -0.57 -13.72 -2.79
CA GLY A 287 -1.51 -14.42 -3.67
C GLY A 287 -2.99 -14.32 -3.25
N LEU A 288 -3.31 -13.44 -2.31
CA LEU A 288 -4.68 -13.24 -1.82
C LEU A 288 -5.27 -11.91 -2.28
N ALA A 289 -6.56 -11.89 -2.54
CA ALA A 289 -7.34 -10.68 -2.81
C ALA A 289 -8.61 -10.67 -1.94
N GLY A 290 -8.86 -9.56 -1.26
CA GLY A 290 -10.14 -9.35 -0.57
C GLY A 290 -11.28 -9.34 -1.57
N ALA A 291 -12.39 -9.98 -1.25
CA ALA A 291 -13.60 -9.94 -2.06
C ALA A 291 -14.85 -10.06 -1.20
N LYS A 292 -15.96 -9.51 -1.70
CA LYS A 292 -17.26 -9.57 -1.06
C LYS A 292 -18.30 -10.18 -2.00
N GLN A 293 -19.11 -11.07 -1.48
CA GLN A 293 -20.20 -11.69 -2.21
C GLN A 293 -21.38 -11.93 -1.26
N ASN A 294 -22.57 -11.54 -1.71
CA ASN A 294 -23.80 -11.68 -0.91
C ASN A 294 -23.69 -11.05 0.49
N GLY A 295 -23.03 -9.89 0.60
CA GLY A 295 -22.88 -9.15 1.84
C GLY A 295 -21.77 -9.63 2.77
N LEU A 296 -21.10 -10.74 2.48
CA LEU A 296 -19.98 -11.28 3.27
C LEU A 296 -18.66 -11.18 2.49
N ALA A 297 -17.60 -10.87 3.21
CA ALA A 297 -16.25 -10.71 2.68
C ALA A 297 -15.31 -11.82 3.17
N GLY A 298 -14.35 -12.17 2.34
CA GLY A 298 -13.29 -13.14 2.57
C GLY A 298 -12.10 -12.87 1.67
N TYR A 299 -11.27 -13.87 1.45
CA TYR A 299 -10.11 -13.72 0.55
C TYR A 299 -10.09 -14.82 -0.51
N LEU A 300 -9.90 -14.42 -1.76
CA LEU A 300 -9.75 -15.29 -2.91
C LEU A 300 -8.27 -15.66 -3.11
N ASN A 301 -8.05 -16.85 -3.66
CA ASN A 301 -6.79 -17.22 -4.30
C ASN A 301 -6.81 -16.78 -5.78
N GLU A 302 -5.69 -16.95 -6.47
CA GLU A 302 -5.51 -16.57 -7.89
C GLU A 302 -6.37 -17.39 -8.88
N ARG A 303 -7.01 -18.46 -8.43
CA ARG A 303 -7.97 -19.25 -9.22
C ARG A 303 -9.41 -18.76 -9.07
N GLY A 304 -9.65 -17.86 -8.12
CA GLY A 304 -10.98 -17.35 -7.78
C GLY A 304 -11.71 -18.19 -6.74
N ASP A 305 -11.04 -19.18 -6.11
CA ASP A 305 -11.60 -19.92 -5.00
C ASP A 305 -11.41 -19.15 -3.69
N TRP A 306 -12.32 -19.33 -2.74
CA TRP A 306 -12.18 -18.79 -1.41
C TRP A 306 -11.05 -19.49 -0.65
N ALA A 307 -9.87 -18.84 -0.55
CA ALA A 307 -8.78 -19.27 0.32
C ALA A 307 -9.14 -19.07 1.80
N ILE A 308 -9.83 -17.97 2.10
CA ILE A 308 -10.46 -17.70 3.40
C ILE A 308 -11.93 -17.42 3.12
N ALA A 309 -12.81 -18.26 3.64
CA ALA A 309 -14.24 -18.21 3.37
C ALA A 309 -14.85 -16.83 3.65
N ALA A 310 -15.84 -16.43 2.84
CA ALA A 310 -16.60 -15.21 3.05
C ALA A 310 -17.44 -15.35 4.33
N GLN A 311 -16.99 -14.72 5.42
CA GLN A 311 -17.61 -14.78 6.74
C GLN A 311 -17.51 -13.47 7.52
N PHE A 312 -16.84 -12.48 6.99
CA PHE A 312 -16.65 -11.17 7.60
C PHE A 312 -17.58 -10.13 6.98
N THR A 313 -17.88 -9.06 7.69
CA THR A 313 -18.58 -7.90 7.11
C THR A 313 -17.64 -7.14 6.16
N GLU A 314 -16.37 -6.99 6.58
CA GLU A 314 -15.32 -6.29 5.85
C GLU A 314 -13.98 -7.01 6.03
N VAL A 315 -13.14 -6.91 5.02
CA VAL A 315 -11.74 -7.34 5.05
C VAL A 315 -10.86 -6.21 4.53
N SER A 316 -9.64 -6.12 5.04
CA SER A 316 -8.64 -5.15 4.55
C SER A 316 -7.47 -5.89 3.89
N PRO A 317 -6.78 -5.27 2.94
CA PRO A 317 -5.56 -5.84 2.38
C PRO A 317 -4.51 -6.17 3.46
N PHE A 318 -3.66 -7.16 3.18
CA PHE A 318 -2.52 -7.51 4.04
C PHE A 318 -1.41 -6.46 3.99
N GLU A 319 -1.28 -5.72 2.87
CA GLU A 319 -0.28 -4.65 2.67
C GLU A 319 1.16 -5.11 2.96
N ASN A 320 1.54 -6.30 2.47
CA ASN A 320 2.83 -6.96 2.74
C ASN A 320 3.10 -7.27 4.22
N ARG A 321 2.06 -7.32 5.06
CA ARG A 321 2.14 -7.74 6.47
C ARG A 321 1.73 -9.19 6.62
N PRO A 322 2.16 -9.88 7.68
CA PRO A 322 1.71 -11.26 7.94
C PRO A 322 0.27 -11.34 8.48
N TRP A 323 -0.45 -10.23 8.51
CA TRP A 323 -1.81 -10.14 9.06
C TRP A 323 -2.65 -9.13 8.29
N ALA A 324 -3.95 -9.35 8.30
CA ALA A 324 -4.95 -8.44 7.78
C ALA A 324 -6.02 -8.12 8.84
N LYS A 325 -6.56 -6.90 8.80
CA LYS A 325 -7.69 -6.51 9.62
C LYS A 325 -8.99 -7.00 8.98
N VAL A 326 -9.89 -7.52 9.80
CA VAL A 326 -11.23 -7.93 9.38
C VAL A 326 -12.27 -7.41 10.37
N ILE A 327 -13.52 -7.21 9.93
CA ILE A 327 -14.66 -6.90 10.78
C ILE A 327 -15.52 -8.16 10.90
N GLN A 328 -15.74 -8.63 12.11
CA GLN A 328 -16.52 -9.84 12.40
C GLN A 328 -17.99 -9.61 12.11
N SER A 329 -18.63 -10.48 11.33
CA SER A 329 -20.04 -10.33 10.95
C SER A 329 -21.03 -10.42 12.12
N LYS A 330 -20.67 -11.13 13.19
CA LYS A 330 -21.55 -11.31 14.37
C LYS A 330 -21.47 -10.16 15.39
N THR A 331 -20.30 -9.60 15.57
CA THR A 331 -20.05 -8.60 16.65
C THR A 331 -19.80 -7.20 16.12
N GLU A 332 -19.58 -7.04 14.82
CA GLU A 332 -19.15 -5.80 14.15
C GLU A 332 -17.86 -5.21 14.76
N LEU A 333 -17.07 -6.06 15.41
CA LEU A 333 -15.83 -5.67 16.06
C LEU A 333 -14.61 -6.10 15.21
N PRO A 334 -13.53 -5.30 15.24
CA PRO A 334 -12.33 -5.63 14.49
C PRO A 334 -11.57 -6.81 15.09
N GLY A 335 -10.95 -7.57 14.21
CA GLY A 335 -9.97 -8.57 14.55
C GLY A 335 -8.86 -8.62 13.49
N PHE A 336 -7.84 -9.40 13.75
CA PHE A 336 -6.70 -9.57 12.86
C PHE A 336 -6.46 -11.05 12.67
N ILE A 337 -6.30 -11.44 11.41
CA ILE A 337 -6.08 -12.83 10.98
C ILE A 337 -4.77 -12.95 10.21
N ASP A 338 -4.20 -14.14 10.20
CA ASP A 338 -3.09 -14.50 9.31
C ASP A 338 -3.60 -14.87 7.90
N ALA A 339 -2.67 -15.16 6.98
CA ALA A 339 -2.99 -15.55 5.60
C ALA A 339 -3.70 -16.93 5.47
N ARG A 340 -3.85 -17.67 6.57
CA ARG A 340 -4.64 -18.92 6.65
C ARG A 340 -6.03 -18.66 7.22
N GLY A 341 -6.36 -17.41 7.57
CA GLY A 341 -7.63 -17.05 8.20
C GLY A 341 -7.70 -17.35 9.70
N GLN A 342 -6.56 -17.67 10.34
CA GLN A 342 -6.52 -17.92 11.78
C GLN A 342 -6.45 -16.61 12.55
N TRP A 343 -7.22 -16.53 13.63
CA TRP A 343 -7.18 -15.36 14.51
C TRP A 343 -5.78 -15.19 15.13
N ILE A 344 -5.26 -13.97 15.06
CA ILE A 344 -4.08 -13.55 15.81
C ILE A 344 -4.54 -12.84 17.08
N VAL A 345 -5.41 -11.85 16.93
CA VAL A 345 -5.99 -11.08 18.01
C VAL A 345 -7.31 -10.47 17.53
N ARG A 346 -8.32 -10.42 18.41
CA ARG A 346 -9.60 -9.81 18.07
C ARG A 346 -10.24 -9.11 19.26
N GLN A 347 -11.06 -8.14 18.95
CA GLN A 347 -11.99 -7.57 19.92
C GLN A 347 -13.25 -8.44 20.00
N ASP A 348 -13.83 -8.51 21.19
CA ASP A 348 -15.07 -9.25 21.44
C ASP A 348 -15.88 -8.53 22.52
N ARG A 349 -17.12 -8.93 22.72
CA ARG A 349 -17.97 -8.46 23.81
C ARG A 349 -18.24 -9.58 24.81
N VAL A 350 -17.88 -9.36 26.04
CA VAL A 350 -18.18 -10.27 27.14
C VAL A 350 -18.89 -9.47 28.22
N CYS A 351 -20.11 -9.88 28.59
CA CYS A 351 -20.95 -9.16 29.58
C CYS A 351 -21.12 -7.67 29.26
N GLY A 352 -21.30 -7.33 27.98
CA GLY A 352 -21.47 -5.94 27.52
C GLY A 352 -20.17 -5.12 27.46
N GLN A 353 -19.04 -5.65 27.95
CA GLN A 353 -17.75 -4.98 27.91
C GLN A 353 -16.94 -5.43 26.68
N THR A 354 -16.26 -4.48 26.05
CA THR A 354 -15.31 -4.80 24.98
C THR A 354 -14.04 -5.39 25.60
N VAL A 355 -13.64 -6.56 25.14
CA VAL A 355 -12.41 -7.25 25.53
C VAL A 355 -11.52 -7.48 24.28
N VAL A 356 -10.24 -7.73 24.50
CA VAL A 356 -9.33 -8.21 23.47
C VAL A 356 -8.92 -9.63 23.80
N LYS A 357 -9.09 -10.54 22.84
CA LYS A 357 -8.73 -11.95 22.94
C LYS A 357 -7.54 -12.27 22.01
N ASN A 358 -6.65 -13.17 22.45
CA ASN A 358 -5.58 -13.73 21.63
C ASN A 358 -6.09 -14.89 20.76
N ALA A 359 -5.18 -15.53 20.02
CA ALA A 359 -5.46 -16.70 19.17
C ALA A 359 -6.09 -17.88 19.94
N GLY A 360 -5.76 -18.06 21.21
CA GLY A 360 -6.28 -19.11 22.10
C GLY A 360 -7.59 -18.74 22.82
N ASP A 361 -8.26 -17.67 22.41
CA ASP A 361 -9.50 -17.18 23.05
C ASP A 361 -9.33 -16.61 24.47
N GLU A 362 -8.10 -16.45 24.94
CA GLU A 362 -7.85 -15.87 26.25
C GLU A 362 -8.03 -14.35 26.20
N ILE A 363 -8.69 -13.79 27.22
CA ILE A 363 -8.85 -12.33 27.38
C ILE A 363 -7.51 -11.75 27.83
N ILE A 364 -6.85 -10.99 26.96
CA ILE A 364 -5.59 -10.33 27.21
C ILE A 364 -5.72 -8.85 27.55
N TRP A 365 -6.93 -8.30 27.42
CA TRP A 365 -7.28 -6.96 27.85
C TRP A 365 -8.80 -6.86 28.10
N PRO A 366 -9.24 -6.18 29.18
CA PRO A 366 -8.43 -5.58 30.27
C PRO A 366 -7.73 -6.65 31.10
N ARG A 367 -6.57 -6.32 31.70
CA ARG A 367 -5.75 -7.27 32.49
C ARG A 367 -6.49 -7.85 33.72
N LYS A 368 -7.45 -7.10 34.26
CA LYS A 368 -8.34 -7.55 35.32
C LYS A 368 -9.76 -7.54 34.75
N PHE A 369 -10.15 -8.67 34.20
CA PHE A 369 -11.51 -8.91 33.74
C PHE A 369 -12.22 -9.83 34.73
N SER A 370 -13.29 -9.34 35.34
CA SER A 370 -14.14 -10.17 36.17
C SER A 370 -15.28 -10.71 35.28
N ALA A 371 -15.32 -12.02 35.11
CA ALA A 371 -16.36 -12.70 34.33
C ALA A 371 -17.72 -12.80 35.06
N ALA A 372 -17.88 -12.13 36.20
CA ALA A 372 -19.19 -12.03 36.84
C ALA A 372 -20.11 -11.17 35.95
N CYS A 373 -20.71 -11.83 34.95
CA CYS A 373 -21.86 -11.28 34.28
C CYS A 373 -23.00 -11.25 35.32
N ASP A 374 -23.34 -10.09 35.84
CA ASP A 374 -24.53 -9.95 36.65
C ASP A 374 -25.70 -10.55 35.87
N LYS A 375 -26.24 -11.63 36.37
CA LYS A 375 -27.48 -12.22 35.86
C LYS A 375 -28.57 -11.16 36.16
N LYS A 376 -28.88 -10.34 35.15
CA LYS A 376 -30.15 -9.60 35.11
C LYS A 376 -31.20 -10.41 34.40
#